data_56e291d46bd3a052a1750967e6bbf174
#
_entry.id   56e291d46bd3a052a1750967e6bbf174
#
_cell.length_a   1.000
_cell.length_b   1.000
_cell.length_c   1.000
_cell.angle_alpha   90.00
_cell.angle_beta   90.00
_cell.angle_gamma   90.00
#
_symmetry.space_group_name_H-M   'P 1'
#
loop_
_entity.id
_entity.type
_entity.pdbx_description
1 polymer ?
#
loop_
_entity_poly.entity_id
_entity_poly.type
_entity_poly.pdbx_seq_one_letter_code
_entity_poly.pdbx_strand_id
1 'polypeptide(L)'
;YALAGIIGNGDAFAMRDPLGIRPGFYFEDEEVIAVASERAPLMTVFDKKVDQVKEIKPGTIVVAKANGDLEVERFADDPARETACSFERIYFSRGNDPDIYAERKMLGALLVPDVLKSVGNDFSNSVFSYVPNTAESAYYGFMEQLRLVRRAEVQQQLIEAKNKGELTDELINELVMDNWPKGEKIANKDIKLRTFISQESGRNQLVSHVYDITYGVIREKKDALVCIDDSIVRGTTLKQSILKILGRSKPRKLLIAS
;
A
#
# COMPACT_ATOMS: atom_id res chain seq x y z
N TYR A 1 3.81 -12.07 -18.92
CA TYR A 1 3.58 -10.97 -19.87
C TYR A 1 2.10 -10.61 -19.97
N ALA A 2 1.81 -9.37 -20.38
CA ALA A 2 0.53 -8.95 -20.94
C ALA A 2 0.85 -8.22 -22.26
N LEU A 3 0.14 -8.54 -23.31
CA LEU A 3 0.39 -8.01 -24.66
C LEU A 3 -0.92 -7.41 -25.20
N ALA A 4 -0.78 -6.34 -25.98
CA ALA A 4 -1.87 -5.80 -26.77
C ALA A 4 -1.34 -5.50 -28.19
N GLY A 5 -2.16 -5.64 -29.20
CA GLY A 5 -1.77 -5.41 -30.59
C GLY A 5 -2.96 -5.25 -31.53
N ILE A 6 -2.64 -4.88 -32.76
CA ILE A 6 -3.58 -4.77 -33.87
C ILE A 6 -3.08 -5.65 -35.01
N ILE A 7 -4.01 -6.39 -35.65
CA ILE A 7 -3.73 -7.26 -36.78
C ILE A 7 -4.08 -6.51 -38.08
N GLY A 8 -3.44 -6.90 -39.18
CA GLY A 8 -3.59 -6.19 -40.47
C GLY A 8 -4.99 -6.19 -41.07
N ASN A 9 -5.90 -7.06 -40.61
CA ASN A 9 -7.31 -7.08 -41.00
C ASN A 9 -8.19 -6.10 -40.19
N GLY A 10 -7.60 -5.36 -39.23
CA GLY A 10 -8.31 -4.42 -38.38
C GLY A 10 -8.74 -4.96 -37.02
N ASP A 11 -8.55 -6.24 -36.73
CA ASP A 11 -8.82 -6.81 -35.42
C ASP A 11 -7.75 -6.32 -34.41
N ALA A 12 -8.17 -6.03 -33.19
CA ALA A 12 -7.29 -5.73 -32.07
C ALA A 12 -7.35 -6.83 -31.03
N PHE A 13 -6.26 -7.05 -30.29
CA PHE A 13 -6.26 -8.08 -29.24
C PHE A 13 -5.54 -7.62 -27.99
N ALA A 14 -5.91 -8.22 -26.87
CA ALA A 14 -5.14 -8.21 -25.63
C ALA A 14 -5.06 -9.62 -25.06
N MET A 15 -3.90 -10.01 -24.56
CA MET A 15 -3.71 -11.36 -24.01
C MET A 15 -2.85 -11.32 -22.76
N ARG A 16 -3.07 -12.31 -21.90
CA ARG A 16 -2.33 -12.48 -20.66
C ARG A 16 -1.67 -13.85 -20.62
N ASP A 17 -0.43 -13.91 -20.14
CA ASP A 17 0.33 -15.16 -20.06
C ASP A 17 -0.37 -16.23 -19.20
N PRO A 18 -0.07 -17.54 -19.44
CA PRO A 18 -0.72 -18.62 -18.73
C PRO A 18 -0.49 -18.62 -17.21
N LEU A 19 0.62 -18.03 -16.73
CA LEU A 19 0.94 -17.96 -15.30
C LEU A 19 0.33 -16.73 -14.62
N GLY A 20 -0.27 -15.78 -15.39
CA GLY A 20 -0.88 -14.58 -14.85
C GLY A 20 0.08 -13.61 -14.18
N ILE A 21 1.34 -13.53 -14.65
CA ILE A 21 2.39 -12.72 -14.02
C ILE A 21 2.01 -11.24 -13.99
N ARG A 22 1.55 -10.70 -15.13
CA ARG A 22 1.10 -9.30 -15.23
C ARG A 22 -0.42 -9.23 -15.29
N PRO A 23 -1.05 -8.18 -14.74
CA PRO A 23 -2.49 -8.01 -14.83
C PRO A 23 -2.94 -7.53 -16.21
N GLY A 24 -4.21 -7.69 -16.50
CA GLY A 24 -4.89 -7.13 -17.65
C GLY A 24 -6.39 -7.09 -17.40
N PHE A 25 -7.02 -6.02 -17.81
CA PHE A 25 -8.45 -5.77 -17.60
C PHE A 25 -9.09 -5.27 -18.91
N TYR A 26 -10.36 -5.52 -19.08
CA TYR A 26 -11.15 -5.03 -20.21
C TYR A 26 -12.60 -4.75 -19.80
N PHE A 27 -13.25 -3.94 -20.55
CA PHE A 27 -14.70 -3.83 -20.58
C PHE A 27 -15.17 -3.63 -22.02
N GLU A 28 -16.46 -3.86 -22.21
CA GLU A 28 -17.20 -3.69 -23.46
C GLU A 28 -18.51 -2.98 -23.15
N ASP A 29 -18.88 -2.03 -23.98
CA ASP A 29 -20.20 -1.45 -24.05
C ASP A 29 -20.62 -1.22 -25.51
N GLU A 30 -21.73 -0.49 -25.74
CA GLU A 30 -22.27 -0.24 -27.07
C GLU A 30 -21.36 0.61 -27.98
N GLU A 31 -20.41 1.36 -27.39
CA GLU A 31 -19.60 2.33 -28.12
C GLU A 31 -18.13 1.89 -28.24
N VAL A 32 -17.59 1.17 -27.23
CA VAL A 32 -16.15 0.89 -27.15
C VAL A 32 -15.82 -0.42 -26.45
N ILE A 33 -14.77 -1.07 -26.95
CA ILE A 33 -14.03 -2.12 -26.23
C ILE A 33 -12.72 -1.50 -25.78
N ALA A 34 -12.47 -1.46 -24.47
CA ALA A 34 -11.26 -0.88 -23.92
C ALA A 34 -10.50 -1.88 -23.06
N VAL A 35 -9.17 -1.82 -23.14
CA VAL A 35 -8.24 -2.70 -22.43
C VAL A 35 -7.18 -1.88 -21.72
N ALA A 36 -6.82 -2.27 -20.50
CA ALA A 36 -5.70 -1.67 -19.76
C ALA A 36 -5.01 -2.71 -18.88
N SER A 37 -3.79 -2.38 -18.44
CA SER A 37 -3.07 -3.19 -17.43
C SER A 37 -3.69 -3.08 -16.04
N GLU A 38 -4.53 -2.08 -15.78
CA GLU A 38 -5.15 -1.81 -14.49
C GLU A 38 -6.64 -1.50 -14.64
N ARG A 39 -7.46 -1.93 -13.66
CA ARG A 39 -8.90 -1.69 -13.62
C ARG A 39 -9.25 -0.23 -13.38
N ALA A 40 -8.57 0.41 -12.43
CA ALA A 40 -8.90 1.76 -11.98
C ALA A 40 -8.90 2.82 -13.11
N PRO A 41 -7.95 2.85 -14.06
CA PRO A 41 -8.02 3.77 -15.20
C PRO A 41 -9.26 3.57 -16.08
N LEU A 42 -9.65 2.31 -16.34
CA LEU A 42 -10.86 2.02 -17.13
C LEU A 42 -12.12 2.53 -16.44
N MET A 43 -12.22 2.31 -15.12
CA MET A 43 -13.33 2.85 -14.32
C MET A 43 -13.39 4.37 -14.34
N THR A 44 -12.24 5.03 -14.16
CA THR A 44 -12.20 6.50 -14.06
C THR A 44 -12.46 7.19 -15.39
N VAL A 45 -11.86 6.67 -16.48
CA VAL A 45 -11.94 7.33 -17.81
C VAL A 45 -13.32 7.13 -18.45
N PHE A 46 -13.91 5.96 -18.25
CA PHE A 46 -15.15 5.55 -18.91
C PHE A 46 -16.37 5.50 -17.96
N ASP A 47 -16.22 6.02 -16.73
CA ASP A 47 -17.28 6.04 -15.70
C ASP A 47 -17.91 4.64 -15.46
N LYS A 48 -17.06 3.61 -15.34
CA LYS A 48 -17.50 2.23 -15.14
C LYS A 48 -17.45 1.82 -13.67
N LYS A 49 -18.39 0.94 -13.29
CA LYS A 49 -18.37 0.28 -11.98
C LYS A 49 -17.40 -0.89 -11.97
N VAL A 50 -17.03 -1.36 -10.76
CA VAL A 50 -16.08 -2.48 -10.57
C VAL A 50 -16.51 -3.75 -11.30
N ASP A 51 -17.81 -4.09 -11.24
CA ASP A 51 -18.42 -5.28 -11.84
C ASP A 51 -18.51 -5.23 -13.38
N GLN A 52 -18.39 -4.05 -13.96
CA GLN A 52 -18.38 -3.85 -15.41
C GLN A 52 -17.00 -4.04 -16.04
N VAL A 53 -15.92 -3.95 -15.25
CA VAL A 53 -14.54 -4.12 -15.72
C VAL A 53 -14.05 -5.51 -15.34
N LYS A 54 -13.84 -6.35 -16.35
CA LYS A 54 -13.46 -7.76 -16.21
C LYS A 54 -11.95 -7.92 -16.24
N GLU A 55 -11.44 -8.85 -15.45
CA GLU A 55 -10.03 -9.27 -15.52
C GLU A 55 -9.83 -10.25 -16.68
N ILE A 56 -8.80 -10.05 -17.49
CA ILE A 56 -8.32 -11.02 -18.46
C ILE A 56 -7.70 -12.18 -17.68
N LYS A 57 -8.32 -13.34 -17.75
CA LYS A 57 -7.84 -14.53 -17.03
C LYS A 57 -6.47 -14.99 -17.56
N PRO A 58 -5.61 -15.61 -16.73
CA PRO A 58 -4.37 -16.22 -17.22
C PRO A 58 -4.63 -17.17 -18.39
N GLY A 59 -3.75 -17.13 -19.41
CA GLY A 59 -3.88 -17.95 -20.62
C GLY A 59 -5.04 -17.58 -21.52
N THR A 60 -5.57 -16.36 -21.42
CA THR A 60 -6.73 -15.88 -22.19
C THR A 60 -6.34 -14.72 -23.10
N ILE A 61 -6.95 -14.70 -24.27
CA ILE A 61 -6.91 -13.62 -25.27
C ILE A 61 -8.30 -13.01 -25.40
N VAL A 62 -8.37 -11.70 -25.46
CA VAL A 62 -9.56 -10.91 -25.78
C VAL A 62 -9.32 -10.29 -27.14
N VAL A 63 -10.23 -10.53 -28.08
CA VAL A 63 -10.12 -10.05 -29.47
C VAL A 63 -11.31 -9.16 -29.79
N ALA A 64 -11.03 -7.90 -30.08
CA ALA A 64 -11.99 -6.97 -30.65
C ALA A 64 -11.93 -7.07 -32.16
N LYS A 65 -12.95 -7.59 -32.79
CA LYS A 65 -13.05 -7.74 -34.25
C LYS A 65 -13.29 -6.41 -34.92
N ALA A 66 -12.85 -6.28 -36.15
CA ALA A 66 -13.08 -5.09 -36.98
C ALA A 66 -14.59 -4.77 -37.22
N ASN A 67 -15.46 -5.76 -37.05
CA ASN A 67 -16.91 -5.58 -37.12
C ASN A 67 -17.57 -5.15 -35.79
N GLY A 68 -16.78 -5.00 -34.73
CA GLY A 68 -17.23 -4.59 -33.40
C GLY A 68 -17.52 -5.73 -32.42
N ASP A 69 -17.46 -7.00 -32.85
CA ASP A 69 -17.70 -8.14 -31.96
C ASP A 69 -16.52 -8.35 -31.00
N LEU A 70 -16.80 -8.78 -29.77
CA LEU A 70 -15.81 -9.19 -28.79
C LEU A 70 -15.77 -10.71 -28.65
N GLU A 71 -14.58 -11.28 -28.82
CA GLU A 71 -14.32 -12.70 -28.57
C GLU A 71 -13.35 -12.85 -27.41
N VAL A 72 -13.61 -13.80 -26.51
CA VAL A 72 -12.74 -14.12 -25.38
C VAL A 72 -12.43 -15.60 -25.42
N GLU A 73 -11.18 -15.95 -25.71
CA GLU A 73 -10.74 -17.32 -25.91
C GLU A 73 -9.58 -17.68 -25.00
N ARG A 74 -9.51 -18.94 -24.62
CA ARG A 74 -8.34 -19.52 -23.96
C ARG A 74 -7.39 -20.06 -25.02
N PHE A 75 -6.13 -19.66 -24.95
CA PHE A 75 -5.06 -20.17 -25.80
C PHE A 75 -4.11 -21.13 -25.07
N ALA A 76 -4.24 -21.26 -23.75
CA ALA A 76 -3.43 -22.16 -22.94
C ALA A 76 -4.27 -22.86 -21.86
N ASP A 77 -3.86 -24.03 -21.45
CA ASP A 77 -4.45 -24.76 -20.33
C ASP A 77 -4.30 -24.00 -19.01
N ASP A 78 -5.14 -24.36 -18.02
CA ASP A 78 -5.02 -23.81 -16.68
C ASP A 78 -3.65 -24.19 -16.11
N PRO A 79 -2.85 -23.22 -15.67
CA PRO A 79 -1.62 -23.53 -15.00
C PRO A 79 -1.91 -24.26 -13.67
N ALA A 80 -1.06 -25.20 -13.30
CA ALA A 80 -1.17 -25.86 -12.00
C ALA A 80 -1.06 -24.86 -10.82
N ARG A 81 -0.51 -23.66 -11.08
CA ARG A 81 -0.40 -22.57 -10.12
C ARG A 81 -0.29 -21.23 -10.86
N GLU A 82 -1.14 -20.27 -10.47
CA GLU A 82 -0.94 -18.88 -10.84
C GLU A 82 0.27 -18.29 -10.11
N THR A 83 1.08 -17.49 -10.81
CA THR A 83 2.26 -16.83 -10.28
C THR A 83 2.20 -15.33 -10.51
N ALA A 84 1.15 -14.70 -9.97
CA ALA A 84 1.00 -13.26 -10.03
C ALA A 84 2.21 -12.54 -9.41
N CYS A 85 2.65 -11.46 -10.05
CA CYS A 85 3.80 -10.71 -9.58
C CYS A 85 3.45 -9.95 -8.29
N SER A 86 4.12 -10.25 -7.18
CA SER A 86 3.92 -9.55 -5.90
C SER A 86 4.28 -8.06 -5.99
N PHE A 87 5.28 -7.70 -6.79
CA PHE A 87 5.63 -6.30 -7.06
C PHE A 87 4.49 -5.53 -7.71
N GLU A 88 3.74 -6.18 -8.60
CA GLU A 88 2.57 -5.58 -9.21
C GLU A 88 1.56 -5.17 -8.14
N ARG A 89 1.25 -6.06 -7.22
CA ARG A 89 0.23 -5.83 -6.21
C ARG A 89 0.68 -4.87 -5.11
N ILE A 90 1.94 -4.95 -4.69
CA ILE A 90 2.47 -4.13 -3.59
C ILE A 90 2.83 -2.72 -4.06
N TYR A 91 3.40 -2.58 -5.26
CA TYR A 91 4.06 -1.35 -5.69
C TYR A 91 3.48 -0.72 -6.97
N PHE A 92 3.34 -1.49 -8.07
CA PHE A 92 2.99 -0.91 -9.37
C PHE A 92 1.50 -0.62 -9.53
N SER A 93 0.62 -1.52 -9.10
CA SER A 93 -0.83 -1.34 -9.23
C SER A 93 -1.31 -0.13 -8.44
N ARG A 94 -2.35 0.52 -8.94
CA ARG A 94 -2.93 1.69 -8.28
C ARG A 94 -3.64 1.30 -6.99
N GLY A 95 -3.34 2.03 -5.91
CA GLY A 95 -3.91 1.77 -4.58
C GLY A 95 -5.39 2.10 -4.44
N ASN A 96 -6.05 2.66 -5.46
CA ASN A 96 -7.49 2.91 -5.50
C ASN A 96 -8.29 1.77 -6.19
N ASP A 97 -7.63 0.73 -6.69
CA ASP A 97 -8.30 -0.52 -7.05
C ASP A 97 -8.79 -1.20 -5.77
N PRO A 98 -10.06 -1.66 -5.68
CA PRO A 98 -10.63 -2.19 -4.45
C PRO A 98 -9.89 -3.43 -3.92
N ASP A 99 -9.46 -4.33 -4.80
CA ASP A 99 -8.74 -5.54 -4.41
C ASP A 99 -7.33 -5.21 -3.92
N ILE A 100 -6.62 -4.33 -4.64
CA ILE A 100 -5.28 -3.85 -4.26
C ILE A 100 -5.32 -3.09 -2.93
N TYR A 101 -6.34 -2.23 -2.75
CA TYR A 101 -6.52 -1.49 -1.50
C TYR A 101 -6.72 -2.42 -0.31
N ALA A 102 -7.61 -3.41 -0.44
CA ALA A 102 -7.87 -4.39 0.60
C ALA A 102 -6.64 -5.24 0.95
N GLU A 103 -5.91 -5.71 -0.07
CA GLU A 103 -4.68 -6.49 0.12
C GLU A 103 -3.59 -5.68 0.83
N ARG A 104 -3.35 -4.44 0.39
CA ARG A 104 -2.35 -3.60 1.05
C ARG A 104 -2.71 -3.28 2.50
N LYS A 105 -4.00 -3.06 2.79
CA LYS A 105 -4.47 -2.93 4.18
C LYS A 105 -4.20 -4.19 5.00
N MET A 106 -4.47 -5.37 4.42
CA MET A 106 -4.20 -6.64 5.10
C MET A 106 -2.70 -6.84 5.38
N LEU A 107 -1.83 -6.52 4.42
CA LEU A 107 -0.38 -6.57 4.62
C LEU A 107 0.06 -5.67 5.78
N GLY A 108 -0.47 -4.44 5.84
CA GLY A 108 -0.22 -3.54 6.97
C GLY A 108 -0.69 -4.10 8.30
N ALA A 109 -1.90 -4.67 8.35
CA ALA A 109 -2.45 -5.28 9.56
C ALA A 109 -1.58 -6.44 10.09
N LEU A 110 -0.98 -7.23 9.20
CA LEU A 110 -0.10 -8.35 9.56
C LEU A 110 1.22 -7.91 10.21
N LEU A 111 1.66 -6.66 10.02
CA LEU A 111 2.87 -6.12 10.66
C LEU A 111 2.68 -5.80 12.15
N VAL A 112 1.45 -5.68 12.64
CA VAL A 112 1.14 -5.19 13.99
C VAL A 112 1.82 -6.00 15.10
N PRO A 113 1.78 -7.35 15.12
CA PRO A 113 2.37 -8.12 16.21
C PRO A 113 3.88 -7.90 16.36
N ASP A 114 4.63 -7.89 15.25
CA ASP A 114 6.08 -7.73 15.27
C ASP A 114 6.50 -6.30 15.62
N VAL A 115 5.74 -5.32 15.15
CA VAL A 115 5.96 -3.92 15.51
C VAL A 115 5.69 -3.70 16.99
N LEU A 116 4.60 -4.19 17.55
CA LEU A 116 4.28 -4.10 18.99
C LEU A 116 5.38 -4.71 19.84
N LYS A 117 5.80 -5.92 19.51
CA LYS A 117 6.95 -6.56 20.17
C LYS A 117 8.20 -5.69 20.11
N SER A 118 8.47 -5.05 18.98
CA SER A 118 9.64 -4.23 18.76
C SER A 118 9.64 -2.92 19.56
N VAL A 119 8.47 -2.35 19.85
CA VAL A 119 8.31 -1.15 20.68
C VAL A 119 7.97 -1.46 22.15
N GLY A 120 7.88 -2.73 22.53
CA GLY A 120 7.56 -3.16 23.89
C GLY A 120 6.14 -2.83 24.33
N ASN A 121 5.19 -2.79 23.39
CA ASN A 121 3.77 -2.40 23.62
C ASN A 121 3.61 -0.96 24.19
N ASP A 122 4.63 -0.11 24.00
CA ASP A 122 4.64 1.25 24.53
C ASP A 122 3.97 2.21 23.55
N PHE A 123 2.66 2.39 23.65
CA PHE A 123 1.89 3.32 22.83
C PHE A 123 2.15 4.79 23.20
N SER A 124 2.38 5.09 24.50
CA SER A 124 2.59 6.45 24.99
C SER A 124 3.84 7.12 24.44
N ASN A 125 4.87 6.32 24.14
CA ASN A 125 6.15 6.79 23.61
C ASN A 125 6.42 6.21 22.22
N SER A 126 5.38 5.94 21.44
CA SER A 126 5.49 5.49 20.06
C SER A 126 4.65 6.34 19.12
N VAL A 127 5.22 6.72 17.99
CA VAL A 127 4.55 7.44 16.91
C VAL A 127 4.65 6.59 15.65
N PHE A 128 3.51 6.34 15.02
CA PHE A 128 3.38 5.52 13.83
C PHE A 128 3.20 6.39 12.59
N SER A 129 3.95 6.13 11.56
CA SER A 129 3.96 6.90 10.31
C SER A 129 4.16 5.97 9.10
N TYR A 130 4.30 6.54 7.92
CA TYR A 130 4.57 5.80 6.69
C TYR A 130 5.45 6.59 5.73
N VAL A 131 6.07 5.89 4.78
CA VAL A 131 6.80 6.50 3.68
C VAL A 131 5.80 6.78 2.53
N PRO A 132 5.55 8.04 2.18
CA PRO A 132 4.64 8.36 1.09
C PRO A 132 5.22 7.98 -0.28
N ASN A 133 4.38 7.56 -1.28
CA ASN A 133 2.91 7.56 -1.19
C ASN A 133 2.36 6.13 -1.11
N THR A 134 3.08 5.12 -1.61
CA THR A 134 2.56 3.76 -1.85
C THR A 134 2.23 3.02 -0.55
N ALA A 135 3.00 3.25 0.51
CA ALA A 135 2.78 2.63 1.81
C ALA A 135 1.53 3.12 2.57
N GLU A 136 0.86 4.17 2.08
CA GLU A 136 -0.27 4.79 2.78
C GLU A 136 -1.42 3.81 3.04
N SER A 137 -1.79 2.99 2.06
CA SER A 137 -2.87 1.99 2.22
C SER A 137 -2.51 0.93 3.27
N ALA A 138 -1.25 0.46 3.27
CA ALA A 138 -0.75 -0.48 4.29
C ALA A 138 -0.76 0.17 5.68
N TYR A 139 -0.34 1.42 5.78
CA TYR A 139 -0.41 2.18 7.04
C TYR A 139 -1.84 2.31 7.58
N TYR A 140 -2.85 2.55 6.75
CA TYR A 140 -4.23 2.57 7.22
C TYR A 140 -4.66 1.22 7.80
N GLY A 141 -4.34 0.12 7.14
CA GLY A 141 -4.60 -1.23 7.65
C GLY A 141 -3.85 -1.53 8.95
N PHE A 142 -2.59 -1.14 9.03
CA PHE A 142 -1.79 -1.21 10.25
C PHE A 142 -2.43 -0.46 11.41
N MET A 143 -2.80 0.82 11.22
CA MET A 143 -3.40 1.65 12.27
C MET A 143 -4.78 1.15 12.70
N GLU A 144 -5.57 0.63 11.77
CA GLU A 144 -6.87 0.02 12.09
C GLU A 144 -6.69 -1.20 12.99
N GLN A 145 -5.82 -2.13 12.60
CA GLN A 145 -5.53 -3.34 13.39
C GLN A 145 -4.90 -2.99 14.74
N LEU A 146 -3.98 -2.04 14.78
CA LEU A 146 -3.33 -1.57 16.01
C LEU A 146 -4.35 -1.05 17.02
N ARG A 147 -5.33 -0.27 16.54
CA ARG A 147 -6.42 0.25 17.38
C ARG A 147 -7.36 -0.86 17.85
N LEU A 148 -7.62 -1.87 17.03
CA LEU A 148 -8.41 -3.04 17.44
C LEU A 148 -7.72 -3.82 18.56
N VAL A 149 -6.42 -4.09 18.43
CA VAL A 149 -5.62 -4.74 19.48
C VAL A 149 -5.68 -3.92 20.77
N ARG A 150 -5.44 -2.61 20.69
CA ARG A 150 -5.46 -1.74 21.87
C ARG A 150 -6.84 -1.70 22.54
N ARG A 151 -7.92 -1.66 21.76
CA ARG A 151 -9.29 -1.71 22.31
C ARG A 151 -9.56 -3.00 23.08
N ALA A 152 -9.12 -4.15 22.55
CA ALA A 152 -9.28 -5.43 23.23
C ALA A 152 -8.49 -5.48 24.54
N GLU A 153 -7.26 -4.97 24.57
CA GLU A 153 -6.44 -4.86 25.78
C GLU A 153 -7.10 -3.95 26.83
N VAL A 154 -7.55 -2.76 26.41
CA VAL A 154 -8.25 -1.81 27.31
C VAL A 154 -9.52 -2.43 27.87
N GLN A 155 -10.32 -3.08 27.03
CA GLN A 155 -11.54 -3.75 27.48
C GLN A 155 -11.23 -4.79 28.56
N GLN A 156 -10.22 -5.62 28.34
CA GLN A 156 -9.81 -6.63 29.31
C GLN A 156 -9.36 -6.00 30.64
N GLN A 157 -8.49 -4.98 30.58
CA GLN A 157 -7.97 -4.29 31.77
C GLN A 157 -9.09 -3.60 32.57
N LEU A 158 -10.07 -2.97 31.91
CA LEU A 158 -11.22 -2.37 32.58
C LEU A 158 -12.10 -3.41 33.25
N ILE A 159 -12.33 -4.58 32.64
CA ILE A 159 -13.09 -5.68 33.23
C ILE A 159 -12.37 -6.23 34.48
N GLU A 160 -11.05 -6.42 34.38
CA GLU A 160 -10.23 -6.90 35.50
C GLU A 160 -10.24 -5.92 36.67
N ALA A 161 -10.02 -4.63 36.39
CA ALA A 161 -10.08 -3.57 37.42
C ALA A 161 -11.47 -3.49 38.10
N LYS A 162 -12.56 -3.60 37.31
CA LYS A 162 -13.92 -3.65 37.85
C LYS A 162 -14.11 -4.83 38.77
N ASN A 163 -13.66 -6.01 38.40
CA ASN A 163 -13.80 -7.23 39.19
C ASN A 163 -13.01 -7.19 40.50
N LYS A 164 -11.88 -6.45 40.53
CA LYS A 164 -11.05 -6.22 41.71
C LYS A 164 -11.53 -5.04 42.59
N GLY A 165 -12.46 -4.24 42.10
CA GLY A 165 -12.90 -3.01 42.78
C GLY A 165 -11.88 -1.86 42.67
N GLU A 166 -11.00 -1.91 41.71
CA GLU A 166 -9.90 -0.95 41.46
C GLU A 166 -10.23 0.04 40.33
N LEU A 167 -11.45 0.03 39.79
CA LEU A 167 -11.84 0.91 38.68
C LEU A 167 -12.03 2.35 39.19
N THR A 168 -11.15 3.24 38.77
CA THR A 168 -11.19 4.68 39.08
C THR A 168 -11.26 5.51 37.81
N ASP A 169 -11.68 6.77 37.91
CA ASP A 169 -11.72 7.69 36.76
C ASP A 169 -10.32 7.95 36.21
N GLU A 170 -9.30 7.99 37.07
CA GLU A 170 -7.90 8.14 36.66
C GLU A 170 -7.44 6.95 35.81
N LEU A 171 -7.74 5.72 36.25
CA LEU A 171 -7.39 4.53 35.48
C LEU A 171 -8.14 4.48 34.13
N ILE A 172 -9.41 4.86 34.12
CA ILE A 172 -10.18 4.95 32.87
C ILE A 172 -9.52 5.95 31.91
N ASN A 173 -9.17 7.15 32.38
CA ASN A 173 -8.52 8.17 31.56
C ASN A 173 -7.16 7.70 31.05
N GLU A 174 -6.33 7.11 31.89
CA GLU A 174 -5.03 6.55 31.47
C GLU A 174 -5.19 5.51 30.36
N LEU A 175 -6.09 4.55 30.50
CA LEU A 175 -6.28 3.48 29.56
C LEU A 175 -6.90 3.93 28.24
N VAL A 176 -7.87 4.85 28.28
CA VAL A 176 -8.69 5.23 27.12
C VAL A 176 -8.12 6.45 26.41
N MET A 177 -7.56 7.42 27.14
CA MET A 177 -7.14 8.70 26.58
C MET A 177 -5.63 8.80 26.39
N ASP A 178 -4.83 8.43 27.40
CA ASP A 178 -3.41 8.77 27.41
C ASP A 178 -2.55 7.73 26.69
N ASN A 179 -2.87 6.46 26.80
CA ASN A 179 -2.10 5.37 26.19
C ASN A 179 -2.76 4.84 24.91
N TRP A 180 -2.88 5.71 23.89
CA TRP A 180 -3.55 5.41 22.64
C TRP A 180 -2.56 5.47 21.44
N PRO A 181 -2.71 4.60 20.40
CA PRO A 181 -1.84 4.63 19.23
C PRO A 181 -1.87 5.98 18.51
N LYS A 182 -0.71 6.66 18.46
CA LYS A 182 -0.54 7.96 17.84
C LYS A 182 -0.04 7.81 16.40
N GLY A 183 -0.91 8.10 15.45
CA GLY A 183 -0.60 8.09 14.02
C GLY A 183 -0.36 9.50 13.49
N GLU A 184 0.78 9.72 12.82
CA GLU A 184 1.17 11.04 12.30
C GLU A 184 1.86 10.91 10.94
N LYS A 185 1.67 11.90 10.07
CA LYS A 185 2.41 11.99 8.81
C LYS A 185 3.74 12.69 9.06
N ILE A 186 4.80 11.91 9.25
CA ILE A 186 6.14 12.45 9.50
C ILE A 186 6.88 12.72 8.19
N ALA A 187 6.95 11.75 7.27
CA ALA A 187 7.59 11.93 5.98
C ALA A 187 6.65 12.62 4.99
N ASN A 188 7.13 13.67 4.35
CA ASN A 188 6.44 14.39 3.29
C ASN A 188 7.26 14.30 2.01
N LYS A 189 6.64 13.89 0.90
CA LYS A 189 7.30 13.82 -0.41
C LYS A 189 6.98 15.09 -1.19
N ASP A 190 8.01 15.82 -1.62
CA ASP A 190 7.82 16.95 -2.53
C ASP A 190 7.53 16.44 -3.94
N ILE A 191 6.28 16.65 -4.39
CA ILE A 191 5.77 16.22 -5.71
C ILE A 191 6.44 16.97 -6.86
N LYS A 192 7.00 18.17 -6.61
CA LYS A 192 7.63 19.00 -7.65
C LYS A 192 8.98 18.45 -8.12
N LEU A 193 9.64 17.65 -7.30
CA LEU A 193 10.93 17.04 -7.64
C LEU A 193 10.74 15.69 -8.34
N ARG A 194 10.91 15.66 -9.66
CA ARG A 194 10.90 14.43 -10.48
C ARG A 194 12.34 13.91 -10.61
N THR A 195 12.72 12.98 -9.75
CA THR A 195 14.11 12.46 -9.63
C THR A 195 14.61 11.66 -10.83
N PHE A 196 13.73 11.25 -11.75
CA PHE A 196 14.12 10.45 -12.93
C PHE A 196 14.46 11.29 -14.17
N ILE A 197 14.39 12.62 -14.10
CA ILE A 197 14.74 13.52 -15.22
C ILE A 197 16.19 14.02 -15.11
N SER A 198 16.89 13.81 -13.99
CA SER A 198 18.24 14.32 -13.76
C SER A 198 19.33 13.31 -14.09
N GLN A 199 20.45 13.81 -14.66
CA GLN A 199 21.66 13.03 -14.96
C GLN A 199 22.25 12.40 -13.68
N GLU A 200 22.94 11.26 -13.82
CA GLU A 200 23.44 10.43 -12.69
C GLU A 200 24.28 11.18 -11.66
N SER A 201 25.08 12.18 -12.05
CA SER A 201 25.94 12.94 -11.15
C SER A 201 25.20 13.85 -10.15
N GLY A 202 23.97 14.26 -10.46
CA GLY A 202 23.13 15.09 -9.56
C GLY A 202 22.12 14.28 -8.75
N ARG A 203 21.93 13.00 -9.06
CA ARG A 203 20.86 12.14 -8.51
C ARG A 203 20.95 11.94 -6.99
N ASN A 204 22.17 11.79 -6.46
CA ASN A 204 22.39 11.57 -5.03
C ASN A 204 22.09 12.82 -4.17
N GLN A 205 22.32 14.01 -4.69
CA GLN A 205 21.95 15.25 -4.01
C GLN A 205 20.45 15.54 -4.11
N LEU A 206 19.84 15.31 -5.27
CA LEU A 206 18.39 15.48 -5.47
C LEU A 206 17.56 14.49 -4.63
N VAL A 207 18.01 13.24 -4.48
CA VAL A 207 17.34 12.22 -3.65
C VAL A 207 17.28 12.65 -2.17
N SER A 208 18.28 13.41 -1.68
CA SER A 208 18.27 13.92 -0.30
C SER A 208 17.25 15.03 -0.05
N HIS A 209 16.70 15.65 -1.09
CA HIS A 209 15.73 16.75 -1.01
C HIS A 209 14.30 16.39 -1.44
N VAL A 210 14.07 15.12 -1.84
CA VAL A 210 12.73 14.64 -2.25
C VAL A 210 11.77 14.52 -1.07
N TYR A 211 12.31 14.27 0.11
CA TYR A 211 11.53 14.11 1.33
C TYR A 211 11.86 15.20 2.34
N ASP A 212 10.85 15.67 3.02
CA ASP A 212 10.94 16.53 4.20
C ASP A 212 10.22 15.88 5.38
N ILE A 213 10.32 16.45 6.58
CA ILE A 213 9.66 15.94 7.78
C ILE A 213 8.75 16.97 8.43
N THR A 214 7.73 16.48 9.10
CA THR A 214 6.91 17.28 10.01
C THR A 214 7.65 17.42 11.34
N TYR A 215 8.08 18.63 11.65
CA TYR A 215 8.80 18.94 12.89
C TYR A 215 7.84 19.09 14.08
N GLY A 216 8.38 18.90 15.30
CA GLY A 216 7.66 19.14 16.55
C GLY A 216 6.70 18.04 16.98
N VAL A 217 6.54 16.98 16.21
CA VAL A 217 5.64 15.86 16.52
C VAL A 217 6.33 14.79 17.36
N ILE A 218 7.61 14.51 17.08
CA ILE A 218 8.43 13.52 17.80
C ILE A 218 9.12 14.22 18.98
N ARG A 219 8.94 13.66 20.18
CA ARG A 219 9.69 14.10 21.35
C ARG A 219 11.10 13.50 21.29
N GLU A 220 12.10 14.37 21.09
CA GLU A 220 13.49 13.95 20.91
C GLU A 220 13.94 13.00 22.02
N LYS A 221 14.65 11.94 21.68
CA LYS A 221 15.21 10.91 22.56
C LYS A 221 14.19 10.17 23.46
N LYS A 222 12.91 10.52 23.36
CA LYS A 222 11.83 9.92 24.16
C LYS A 222 10.98 8.97 23.32
N ASP A 223 10.51 9.41 22.16
CA ASP A 223 9.60 8.63 21.32
C ASP A 223 10.34 7.62 20.44
N ALA A 224 9.73 6.46 20.23
CA ALA A 224 10.04 5.57 19.12
C ALA A 224 9.24 6.03 17.88
N LEU A 225 9.91 6.16 16.75
CA LEU A 225 9.26 6.40 15.45
C LEU A 225 9.22 5.11 14.67
N VAL A 226 8.01 4.64 14.39
CA VAL A 226 7.74 3.49 13.52
C VAL A 226 7.26 4.02 12.18
N CYS A 227 7.92 3.64 11.10
CA CYS A 227 7.56 4.06 9.76
C CYS A 227 7.29 2.83 8.87
N ILE A 228 6.08 2.76 8.32
CA ILE A 228 5.68 1.68 7.39
C ILE A 228 6.19 2.05 6.00
N ASP A 229 6.87 1.10 5.33
CA ASP A 229 7.30 1.22 3.94
C ASP A 229 6.63 0.13 3.11
N ASP A 230 6.41 0.36 1.82
CA ASP A 230 5.77 -0.61 0.92
C ASP A 230 6.72 -1.75 0.53
N SER A 231 8.00 -1.45 0.37
CA SER A 231 9.00 -2.46 0.00
C SER A 231 10.44 -2.01 0.22
N ILE A 232 11.27 -2.90 0.70
CA ILE A 232 12.72 -2.71 0.81
C ILE A 232 13.43 -3.59 -0.24
N VAL A 233 13.70 -3.04 -1.42
CA VAL A 233 14.32 -3.81 -2.52
C VAL A 233 15.84 -3.85 -2.41
N ARG A 234 16.50 -2.69 -2.51
CA ARG A 234 17.97 -2.55 -2.42
C ARG A 234 18.42 -1.78 -1.18
N GLY A 235 17.50 -1.19 -0.44
CA GLY A 235 17.76 -0.38 0.73
C GLY A 235 18.50 0.95 0.46
N THR A 236 18.83 1.26 -0.80
CA THR A 236 19.58 2.48 -1.14
C THR A 236 18.79 3.75 -0.81
N THR A 237 17.54 3.83 -1.27
CA THR A 237 16.64 4.96 -0.98
C THR A 237 16.40 5.08 0.53
N LEU A 238 16.18 3.95 1.18
CA LEU A 238 16.00 3.89 2.63
C LEU A 238 17.21 4.47 3.36
N LYS A 239 18.44 3.98 3.09
CA LYS A 239 19.68 4.43 3.75
C LYS A 239 20.05 5.86 3.41
N GLN A 240 20.00 6.24 2.14
CA GLN A 240 20.54 7.51 1.68
C GLN A 240 19.60 8.69 1.90
N SER A 241 18.30 8.43 1.94
CA SER A 241 17.25 9.45 2.04
C SER A 241 16.40 9.30 3.29
N ILE A 242 15.58 8.27 3.35
CA ILE A 242 14.53 8.12 4.37
C ILE A 242 15.08 8.12 5.79
N LEU A 243 16.04 7.24 6.09
CA LEU A 243 16.62 7.16 7.44
C LEU A 243 17.33 8.44 7.87
N LYS A 244 18.02 9.12 6.94
CA LYS A 244 18.68 10.41 7.25
C LYS A 244 17.66 11.49 7.60
N ILE A 245 16.56 11.55 6.87
CA ILE A 245 15.53 12.57 7.07
C ILE A 245 14.75 12.28 8.34
N LEU A 246 14.26 11.06 8.52
CA LEU A 246 13.55 10.66 9.74
C LEU A 246 14.43 10.81 10.99
N GLY A 247 15.74 10.54 10.87
CA GLY A 247 16.72 10.73 11.95
C GLY A 247 16.89 12.18 12.42
N ARG A 248 16.50 13.20 11.60
CA ARG A 248 16.51 14.61 12.02
C ARG A 248 15.56 14.89 13.19
N SER A 249 14.47 14.11 13.33
CA SER A 249 13.58 14.19 14.50
C SER A 249 14.15 13.60 15.78
N LYS A 250 15.36 13.00 15.72
CA LYS A 250 16.11 12.39 16.84
C LYS A 250 15.25 11.48 17.73
N PRO A 251 14.53 10.51 17.19
CA PRO A 251 13.75 9.59 18.00
C PRO A 251 14.66 8.72 18.87
N ARG A 252 14.13 8.20 20.00
CA ARG A 252 14.83 7.21 20.84
C ARG A 252 15.16 5.93 20.05
N LYS A 253 14.22 5.54 19.17
CA LYS A 253 14.32 4.38 18.28
C LYS A 253 13.66 4.73 16.96
N LEU A 254 14.29 4.34 15.86
CA LEU A 254 13.70 4.39 14.53
C LEU A 254 13.51 2.96 14.04
N LEU A 255 12.26 2.59 13.74
CA LEU A 255 11.86 1.29 13.23
C LEU A 255 11.24 1.47 11.84
N ILE A 256 11.70 0.68 10.87
CA ILE A 256 11.05 0.55 9.56
C ILE A 256 10.42 -0.83 9.51
N ALA A 257 9.14 -0.90 9.16
CA ALA A 257 8.41 -2.12 8.94
C ALA A 257 7.92 -2.18 7.48
N SER A 258 8.14 -3.33 6.83
CA SER A 258 7.85 -3.53 5.41
C SER A 258 7.40 -4.96 5.15
#